data_c0da39707cd1f75c1ccdd41e67a124b5
#
_entry.id   c0da39707cd1f75c1ccdd41e67a124b5
#
_cell.length_a   1.000
_cell.length_b   1.000
_cell.length_c   1.000
_cell.angle_alpha   90.00
_cell.angle_beta   90.00
_cell.angle_gamma   90.00
#
_symmetry.space_group_name_H-M   'P 1'
#
loop_
_entity.id
_entity.type
_entity.pdbx_description
1 polymer ?
#
loop_
_entity_poly.entity_id
_entity_poly.type
_entity_poly.pdbx_seq_one_letter_code
_entity_poly.pdbx_strand_id
1 'polypeptide(L)'
;HDFADVITSVADTAHVVASFKADKWTGFDGAPAITVNDFGDGKAAYVGARLGREGLAKSLPVLLEELGIETSAEDDRGEVLRVERADETGENHFVFLFNRTHDVAVVDVEGEPLVASLAQVNESEHTAAIQPNGVLVVKL
;
A
#
# COMPACT_ATOMS: atom_id res chain seq x y z
N HIS A 1 20.13 -12.88 -11.24
CA HIS A 1 19.36 -13.54 -12.31
C HIS A 1 17.90 -13.20 -12.12
N ASP A 2 17.35 -12.52 -13.09
CA ASP A 2 15.92 -12.28 -13.17
C ASP A 2 15.28 -13.55 -13.68
N PHE A 3 14.16 -13.95 -13.10
CA PHE A 3 13.39 -15.08 -13.61
C PHE A 3 11.97 -14.62 -13.94
N ALA A 4 11.38 -15.28 -14.93
CA ALA A 4 10.01 -15.07 -15.32
C ALA A 4 9.37 -16.42 -15.63
N ASP A 5 8.12 -16.59 -15.22
CA ASP A 5 7.31 -17.72 -15.60
C ASP A 5 6.64 -17.50 -16.95
N VAL A 6 6.56 -18.55 -17.74
CA VAL A 6 5.85 -18.52 -19.03
C VAL A 6 4.40 -18.90 -18.78
N ILE A 7 3.51 -17.92 -18.78
CA ILE A 7 2.07 -18.17 -18.74
C ILE A 7 1.62 -18.55 -20.14
N THR A 8 1.33 -19.83 -20.34
CA THR A 8 0.94 -20.35 -21.67
C THR A 8 -0.54 -20.30 -21.95
N SER A 9 -1.36 -20.18 -20.91
CA SER A 9 -2.82 -20.04 -21.01
C SER A 9 -3.36 -19.26 -19.83
N VAL A 10 -4.44 -18.54 -20.06
CA VAL A 10 -5.20 -17.78 -19.07
C VAL A 10 -6.63 -18.32 -19.10
N ALA A 11 -7.20 -18.61 -17.93
CA ALA A 11 -8.58 -19.09 -17.83
C ALA A 11 -9.58 -18.00 -18.26
N ASP A 12 -10.78 -18.39 -18.66
CA ASP A 12 -11.84 -17.45 -19.08
C ASP A 12 -12.31 -16.53 -17.93
N THR A 13 -12.09 -16.96 -16.67
CA THR A 13 -12.38 -16.20 -15.46
C THR A 13 -11.25 -15.25 -15.05
N ALA A 14 -10.10 -15.31 -15.76
CA ALA A 14 -8.93 -14.49 -15.45
C ALA A 14 -8.68 -13.47 -16.55
N HIS A 15 -8.08 -12.36 -16.20
CA HIS A 15 -7.64 -11.35 -17.15
C HIS A 15 -6.17 -10.97 -16.94
N VAL A 16 -5.56 -10.41 -17.97
CA VAL A 16 -4.17 -9.99 -17.96
C VAL A 16 -4.09 -8.53 -17.51
N VAL A 17 -3.43 -8.30 -16.40
CA VAL A 17 -3.19 -6.94 -15.83
C VAL A 17 -1.94 -6.31 -16.45
N ALA A 18 -0.90 -7.12 -16.67
CA ALA A 18 0.33 -6.66 -17.30
C ALA A 18 0.93 -7.75 -18.18
N SER A 19 1.60 -7.31 -19.26
CA SER A 19 2.32 -8.18 -20.18
C SER A 19 3.81 -7.82 -20.22
N PHE A 20 4.64 -8.79 -20.57
CA PHE A 20 6.06 -8.56 -20.81
C PHE A 20 6.26 -7.66 -22.03
N LYS A 21 7.14 -6.69 -21.88
CA LYS A 21 7.73 -5.97 -23.00
C LYS A 21 9.18 -6.40 -23.12
N ALA A 22 9.46 -7.19 -24.11
CA ALA A 22 10.78 -7.80 -24.27
C ALA A 22 11.28 -7.67 -25.71
N ASP A 23 12.57 -7.90 -25.89
CA ASP A 23 13.14 -7.98 -27.23
C ASP A 23 12.58 -9.18 -28.00
N LYS A 24 12.43 -9.03 -29.30
CA LYS A 24 11.88 -10.06 -30.19
C LYS A 24 12.56 -11.43 -30.09
N TRP A 25 13.79 -11.46 -29.58
CA TRP A 25 14.60 -12.68 -29.46
C TRP A 25 14.26 -13.55 -28.26
N THR A 26 13.57 -13.02 -27.25
CA THR A 26 13.27 -13.76 -26.03
C THR A 26 11.99 -14.58 -26.13
N GLY A 27 11.12 -14.29 -27.08
CA GLY A 27 9.80 -14.95 -27.22
C GLY A 27 8.78 -14.56 -26.14
N PHE A 28 9.10 -13.60 -25.26
CA PHE A 28 8.23 -13.15 -24.19
C PHE A 28 7.43 -11.89 -24.52
N ASP A 29 7.70 -11.24 -25.64
CA ASP A 29 7.02 -9.99 -25.98
C ASP A 29 5.51 -10.21 -26.12
N GLY A 30 4.74 -9.45 -25.32
CA GLY A 30 3.28 -9.57 -25.23
C GLY A 30 2.76 -10.73 -24.39
N ALA A 31 3.63 -11.64 -23.89
CA ALA A 31 3.19 -12.70 -23.02
C ALA A 31 2.67 -12.15 -21.67
N PRO A 32 1.63 -12.78 -21.06
CA PRO A 32 1.13 -12.34 -19.77
C PRO A 32 2.22 -12.39 -18.69
N ALA A 33 2.32 -11.31 -17.89
CA ALA A 33 3.26 -11.20 -16.78
C ALA A 33 2.55 -11.16 -15.43
N ILE A 34 1.38 -10.53 -15.39
CA ILE A 34 0.53 -10.44 -14.19
C ILE A 34 -0.90 -10.74 -14.64
N THR A 35 -1.56 -11.62 -13.90
CA THR A 35 -2.96 -11.97 -14.12
C THR A 35 -3.75 -11.90 -12.83
N VAL A 36 -5.03 -11.59 -12.93
CA VAL A 36 -6.00 -11.66 -11.83
C VAL A 36 -7.14 -12.58 -12.24
N ASN A 37 -7.53 -13.47 -11.37
CA ASN A 37 -8.60 -14.45 -11.58
C ASN A 37 -9.66 -14.30 -10.49
N ASP A 38 -10.93 -14.33 -10.90
CA ASP A 38 -12.03 -14.47 -9.97
C ASP A 38 -12.09 -15.92 -9.45
N PHE A 39 -12.10 -16.09 -8.13
CA PHE A 39 -12.12 -17.39 -7.48
C PHE A 39 -13.04 -17.40 -6.27
N GLY A 40 -14.17 -18.08 -6.42
CA GLY A 40 -15.26 -18.07 -5.41
C GLY A 40 -15.76 -16.64 -5.19
N ASP A 41 -15.80 -16.21 -3.93
CA ASP A 41 -16.23 -14.86 -3.54
C ASP A 41 -15.04 -13.86 -3.49
N GLY A 42 -13.88 -14.27 -3.95
CA GLY A 42 -12.65 -13.47 -3.91
C GLY A 42 -11.90 -13.46 -5.24
N LYS A 43 -10.70 -12.92 -5.19
CA LYS A 43 -9.80 -12.81 -6.35
C LYS A 43 -8.42 -13.35 -6.02
N ALA A 44 -7.74 -13.89 -7.01
CA ALA A 44 -6.37 -14.36 -6.92
C ALA A 44 -5.50 -13.66 -7.95
N ALA A 45 -4.43 -13.00 -7.52
CA ALA A 45 -3.44 -12.41 -8.40
C ALA A 45 -2.22 -13.33 -8.52
N TYR A 46 -1.71 -13.48 -9.74
CA TYR A 46 -0.47 -14.17 -10.02
C TYR A 46 0.53 -13.23 -10.68
N VAL A 47 1.73 -13.16 -10.11
CA VAL A 47 2.84 -12.36 -10.63
C VAL A 47 3.91 -13.30 -11.15
N GLY A 48 3.98 -13.48 -12.45
CA GLY A 48 4.88 -14.39 -13.17
C GLY A 48 6.30 -13.85 -13.37
N ALA A 49 6.70 -12.81 -12.64
CA ALA A 49 8.02 -12.21 -12.78
C ALA A 49 8.58 -11.77 -11.43
N ARG A 50 9.91 -11.86 -11.27
CA ARG A 50 10.58 -11.25 -10.15
C ARG A 50 10.65 -9.74 -10.37
N LEU A 51 9.77 -9.02 -9.69
CA LEU A 51 9.77 -7.56 -9.72
C LEU A 51 10.85 -7.03 -8.77
N GLY A 52 11.72 -6.16 -9.26
CA GLY A 52 12.58 -5.35 -8.40
C GLY A 52 11.74 -4.31 -7.64
N ARG A 53 12.39 -3.56 -6.73
CA ARG A 53 11.71 -2.52 -5.91
C ARG A 53 10.86 -1.57 -6.77
N GLU A 54 11.41 -1.08 -7.89
CA GLU A 54 10.71 -0.15 -8.78
C GLU A 54 9.52 -0.80 -9.48
N GLY A 55 9.68 -2.03 -9.97
CA GLY A 55 8.60 -2.78 -10.61
C GLY A 55 7.48 -3.08 -9.61
N LEU A 56 7.83 -3.47 -8.38
CA LEU A 56 6.85 -3.72 -7.32
C LEU A 56 6.11 -2.43 -6.93
N ALA A 57 6.80 -1.32 -6.77
CA ALA A 57 6.18 -0.03 -6.43
C ALA A 57 5.18 0.44 -7.50
N LYS A 58 5.42 0.12 -8.78
CA LYS A 58 4.52 0.47 -9.88
C LYS A 58 3.34 -0.50 -10.02
N SER A 59 3.56 -1.79 -9.78
CA SER A 59 2.53 -2.82 -10.01
C SER A 59 1.62 -3.04 -8.82
N LEU A 60 2.11 -2.84 -7.59
CA LEU A 60 1.33 -3.12 -6.39
C LEU A 60 0.05 -2.27 -6.27
N PRO A 61 0.05 -0.95 -6.49
CA PRO A 61 -1.18 -0.15 -6.47
C PRO A 61 -2.24 -0.67 -7.45
N VAL A 62 -1.82 -0.98 -8.68
CA VAL A 62 -2.72 -1.52 -9.72
C VAL A 62 -3.30 -2.88 -9.29
N LEU A 63 -2.46 -3.75 -8.71
CA LEU A 63 -2.92 -5.05 -8.20
C LEU A 63 -3.90 -4.91 -7.04
N LEU A 64 -3.68 -3.99 -6.13
CA LEU A 64 -4.57 -3.76 -4.99
C LEU A 64 -5.93 -3.24 -5.47
N GLU A 65 -5.95 -2.33 -6.45
CA GLU A 65 -7.16 -1.85 -7.10
C GLU A 65 -7.93 -3.00 -7.79
N GLU A 66 -7.25 -3.82 -8.59
CA GLU A 66 -7.82 -4.99 -9.25
C GLU A 66 -8.40 -6.03 -8.28
N LEU A 67 -7.77 -6.17 -7.13
CA LEU A 67 -8.23 -7.06 -6.06
C LEU A 67 -9.35 -6.45 -5.21
N GLY A 68 -9.71 -5.18 -5.42
CA GLY A 68 -10.70 -4.45 -4.63
C GLY A 68 -10.23 -4.15 -3.21
N ILE A 69 -8.93 -4.09 -3.00
CA ILE A 69 -8.34 -3.74 -1.70
C ILE A 69 -8.17 -2.23 -1.64
N GLU A 70 -8.93 -1.60 -0.76
CA GLU A 70 -8.75 -0.18 -0.46
C GLU A 70 -7.42 0.05 0.24
N THR A 71 -6.64 0.96 -0.30
CA THR A 71 -5.40 1.42 0.34
C THR A 71 -5.64 2.80 0.94
N SER A 72 -5.23 2.99 2.19
CA SER A 72 -5.17 4.33 2.75
C SER A 72 -4.03 5.08 2.05
N ALA A 73 -4.37 5.87 1.04
CA ALA A 73 -3.42 6.59 0.20
C ALA A 73 -2.85 7.87 0.86
N GLU A 74 -2.89 7.98 2.18
CA GLU A 74 -2.69 9.27 2.85
C GLU A 74 -1.25 9.63 3.18
N ASP A 75 -0.27 8.82 2.87
CA ASP A 75 1.13 9.27 2.96
C ASP A 75 1.92 8.93 1.71
N ASP A 76 1.87 9.82 0.76
CA ASP A 76 2.59 9.74 -0.51
C ASP A 76 4.12 9.68 -0.34
N ARG A 77 4.64 9.94 0.85
CA ARG A 77 6.08 10.00 1.12
C ARG A 77 6.61 8.89 1.98
N GLY A 78 5.74 8.12 2.66
CA GLY A 78 6.16 7.06 3.58
C GLY A 78 6.93 7.59 4.80
N GLU A 79 6.79 8.88 5.10
CA GLU A 79 7.49 9.57 6.18
C GLU A 79 6.91 9.23 7.54
N VAL A 80 5.58 9.18 7.61
CA VAL A 80 4.84 8.82 8.82
C VAL A 80 4.03 7.57 8.56
N LEU A 81 4.29 6.53 9.33
CA LEU A 81 3.48 5.32 9.29
C LEU A 81 2.15 5.59 9.99
N ARG A 82 1.05 5.50 9.25
CA ARG A 82 -0.31 5.56 9.77
C ARG A 82 -0.88 4.15 9.92
N VAL A 83 -1.37 3.82 11.09
CA VAL A 83 -2.04 2.55 11.36
C VAL A 83 -3.37 2.83 12.05
N GLU A 84 -4.45 2.36 11.47
CA GLU A 84 -5.78 2.45 12.07
C GLU A 84 -6.19 1.14 12.74
N ARG A 85 -6.84 1.25 13.89
CA ARG A 85 -7.39 0.14 14.66
C ARG A 85 -8.76 0.52 15.18
N ALA A 86 -9.66 -0.44 15.18
CA ALA A 86 -10.93 -0.34 15.88
C ALA A 86 -10.89 -1.18 17.17
N ASP A 87 -11.73 -0.84 18.13
CA ASP A 87 -11.97 -1.71 19.28
C ASP A 87 -12.77 -2.96 18.87
N GLU A 88 -13.00 -3.86 19.82
CA GLU A 88 -13.73 -5.11 19.58
C GLU A 88 -15.19 -4.88 19.13
N THR A 89 -15.77 -3.73 19.45
CA THR A 89 -17.15 -3.38 19.03
C THR A 89 -17.20 -2.73 17.65
N GLY A 90 -16.06 -2.20 17.17
CA GLY A 90 -15.98 -1.42 15.95
C GLY A 90 -16.52 0.01 16.08
N GLU A 91 -16.86 0.46 17.29
CA GLU A 91 -17.43 1.80 17.53
C GLU A 91 -16.35 2.86 17.75
N ASN A 92 -15.19 2.47 18.30
CA ASN A 92 -14.09 3.39 18.51
C ASN A 92 -12.95 3.09 17.56
N HIS A 93 -12.53 4.10 16.83
CA HIS A 93 -11.40 4.05 15.92
C HIS A 93 -10.22 4.84 16.46
N PHE A 94 -9.03 4.27 16.33
CA PHE A 94 -7.78 4.86 16.79
C PHE A 94 -6.79 4.92 15.64
N VAL A 95 -6.16 6.05 15.47
CA VAL A 95 -5.07 6.25 14.50
C VAL A 95 -3.76 6.38 15.24
N PHE A 96 -2.81 5.54 14.87
CA PHE A 96 -1.43 5.57 15.36
C PHE A 96 -0.55 6.15 14.26
N LEU A 97 0.17 7.21 14.58
CA LEU A 97 1.09 7.91 13.70
C LEU A 97 2.51 7.76 14.23
N PHE A 98 3.40 7.17 13.43
CA PHE A 98 4.80 6.93 13.78
C PHE A 98 5.71 7.67 12.79
N ASN A 99 6.46 8.65 13.28
CA ASN A 99 7.49 9.27 12.44
C ASN A 99 8.73 8.38 12.40
N ARG A 100 8.97 7.78 11.24
CA ARG A 100 10.09 6.89 10.97
C ARG A 100 11.26 7.58 10.26
N THR A 101 11.17 8.89 10.08
CA THR A 101 12.20 9.68 9.42
C THR A 101 13.23 10.24 10.41
N HIS A 102 14.23 10.91 9.88
CA HIS A 102 15.22 11.63 10.67
C HIS A 102 14.88 13.11 10.89
N ASP A 103 13.79 13.57 10.30
CA ASP A 103 13.32 14.94 10.34
C ASP A 103 11.98 15.05 11.07
N VAL A 104 11.60 16.27 11.46
CA VAL A 104 10.28 16.54 12.03
C VAL A 104 9.23 16.39 10.93
N ALA A 105 8.23 15.57 11.17
CA ALA A 105 7.08 15.44 10.28
C ALA A 105 5.90 16.26 10.81
N VAL A 106 5.26 17.03 9.94
CA VAL A 106 4.02 17.75 10.26
C VAL A 106 2.86 17.02 9.57
N VAL A 107 1.86 16.66 10.37
CA VAL A 107 0.70 15.90 9.91
C VAL A 107 -0.59 16.59 10.33
N ASP A 108 -1.64 16.40 9.54
CA ASP A 108 -2.98 16.79 9.93
C ASP A 108 -3.52 15.82 10.98
N VAL A 109 -4.26 16.33 11.95
CA VAL A 109 -4.82 15.58 13.07
C VAL A 109 -6.33 15.74 13.09
N GLU A 110 -7.02 14.62 12.85
CA GLU A 110 -8.46 14.53 13.00
C GLU A 110 -8.78 13.72 14.27
N GLY A 111 -9.67 14.25 15.11
CA GLY A 111 -10.08 13.59 16.34
C GLY A 111 -9.33 14.04 17.60
N GLU A 112 -9.47 13.26 18.67
CA GLU A 112 -8.94 13.56 20.01
C GLU A 112 -7.56 12.94 20.23
N PRO A 113 -6.49 13.74 20.46
CA PRO A 113 -5.18 13.22 20.79
C PRO A 113 -5.19 12.52 22.16
N LEU A 114 -4.82 11.24 22.20
CA LEU A 114 -4.74 10.44 23.43
C LEU A 114 -3.32 10.30 23.98
N VAL A 115 -2.35 10.13 23.08
CA VAL A 115 -0.94 9.96 23.43
C VAL A 115 -0.08 10.78 22.48
N ALA A 116 0.79 11.59 23.02
CA ALA A 116 1.80 12.34 22.28
C ALA A 116 3.18 12.09 22.90
N SER A 117 4.00 11.27 22.25
CA SER A 117 5.38 11.01 22.64
C SER A 117 6.31 11.58 21.58
N LEU A 118 7.18 12.49 21.97
CA LEU A 118 8.01 13.27 21.05
C LEU A 118 7.17 13.90 19.93
N ALA A 119 5.96 14.37 20.28
CA ALA A 119 5.03 15.03 19.38
C ALA A 119 4.40 16.23 20.08
N GLN A 120 4.13 17.29 19.30
CA GLN A 120 3.43 18.50 19.76
C GLN A 120 2.20 18.70 18.89
N VAL A 121 1.02 18.72 19.51
CA VAL A 121 -0.25 18.95 18.83
C VAL A 121 -0.59 20.42 18.86
N ASN A 122 -0.96 20.99 17.72
CA ASN A 122 -1.54 22.31 17.58
C ASN A 122 -3.04 22.16 17.35
N GLU A 123 -3.84 22.26 18.39
CA GLU A 123 -5.29 22.09 18.32
C GLU A 123 -5.96 23.16 17.44
N SER A 124 -5.40 24.37 17.41
CA SER A 124 -5.98 25.48 16.63
C SER A 124 -5.82 25.31 15.13
N GLU A 125 -4.79 24.61 14.69
CA GLU A 125 -4.50 24.33 13.28
C GLU A 125 -4.85 22.90 12.88
N HIS A 126 -5.29 22.08 13.83
CA HIS A 126 -5.54 20.65 13.62
C HIS A 126 -4.32 19.93 13.04
N THR A 127 -3.12 20.27 13.52
CA THR A 127 -1.85 19.66 13.08
C THR A 127 -1.04 19.13 14.24
N ALA A 128 -0.10 18.27 13.94
CA ALA A 128 0.92 17.85 14.91
C ALA A 128 2.31 17.80 14.27
N ALA A 129 3.30 18.31 15.01
CA ALA A 129 4.70 18.14 14.70
C ALA A 129 5.25 16.94 15.46
N ILE A 130 5.61 15.87 14.75
CA ILE A 130 6.12 14.62 15.30
C ILE A 130 7.63 14.57 15.07
N GLN A 131 8.40 14.54 16.14
CA GLN A 131 9.86 14.43 16.09
C GLN A 131 10.29 13.07 15.52
N PRO A 132 11.55 12.90 15.08
CA PRO A 132 12.09 11.59 14.72
C PRO A 132 11.82 10.54 15.81
N ASN A 133 11.30 9.38 15.39
CA ASN A 133 10.86 8.29 16.28
C ASN A 133 9.71 8.66 17.22
N GLY A 134 9.05 9.79 17.00
CA GLY A 134 7.89 10.21 17.77
C GLY A 134 6.63 9.42 17.39
N VAL A 135 5.68 9.41 18.31
CA VAL A 135 4.40 8.72 18.17
C VAL A 135 3.27 9.64 18.59
N LEU A 136 2.20 9.66 17.81
CA LEU A 136 0.94 10.27 18.15
C LEU A 136 -0.18 9.24 18.02
N VAL A 137 -1.06 9.16 19.00
CA VAL A 137 -2.28 8.34 18.95
C VAL A 137 -3.48 9.26 19.05
N VAL A 138 -4.40 9.10 18.13
CA VAL A 138 -5.63 9.90 18.02
C VAL A 138 -6.83 8.96 18.04
N LYS A 139 -7.88 9.34 18.74
CA LYS A 139 -9.20 8.71 18.65
C LYS A 139 -10.05 9.53 17.68
N LEU A 140 -10.61 8.83 16.64
CA LEU A 140 -11.54 9.39 15.68
C LEU A 140 -12.96 9.49 16.24
#